data_3d8f5278375614979dcfd997abb00c99
#
_entry.id   3d8f5278375614979dcfd997abb00c99
#
_cell.length_a   1.000
_cell.length_b   1.000
_cell.length_c   1.000
_cell.angle_alpha   90.00
_cell.angle_beta   90.00
_cell.angle_gamma   90.00
#
_symmetry.space_group_name_H-M   'P 1'
#
loop_
_entity.id
_entity.type
_entity.pdbx_description
1 polymer ?
#
loop_
_entity_poly.entity_id
_entity_poly.type
_entity_poly.pdbx_seq_one_letter_code
_entity_poly.pdbx_strand_id
1 'polypeptide(L)'
;MFIDSPEKIPQISRAFSTTIFAVNPDIELNLAPQVSLSLNADSIDSQIDEVRELLQLTRNKQTKELYLVIRHAELLSEKSSNVLLKTIEEPGEHIHLLLLTQKPFQLLPTIRSRAMLFYLKITGSLVSPPDVPPEILDYAKKLLVADKDQLVHLAEELVKRKPKKSDPDSDNDKAFILKIIETTIELAYKSFYKTNNQLFLKKITGLDLAYQNISKNGNKKLQLLANLI
;
A
#
# COMPACT_ATOMS: atom_id res chain seq x y z
N MET A 1 -5.28 6.32 -7.36
CA MET A 1 -5.34 7.63 -8.02
C MET A 1 -4.03 8.37 -7.79
N PHE A 2 -3.58 9.23 -8.72
CA PHE A 2 -2.27 9.89 -8.64
C PHE A 2 -2.42 11.37 -8.32
N ILE A 3 -1.53 11.88 -7.48
CA ILE A 3 -1.45 13.28 -7.08
C ILE A 3 -0.05 13.79 -7.37
N ASP A 4 0.05 14.92 -8.01
CA ASP A 4 1.29 15.54 -8.48
C ASP A 4 1.92 16.51 -7.47
N SER A 5 1.19 16.89 -6.42
CA SER A 5 1.66 17.82 -5.40
C SER A 5 1.09 17.52 -4.01
N PRO A 6 1.91 17.62 -2.95
CA PRO A 6 1.45 17.50 -1.55
C PRO A 6 0.40 18.55 -1.18
N GLU A 7 0.39 19.69 -1.83
CA GLU A 7 -0.55 20.80 -1.57
C GLU A 7 -2.02 20.41 -1.83
N LYS A 8 -2.24 19.35 -2.62
CA LYS A 8 -3.60 18.83 -2.89
C LYS A 8 -4.13 17.91 -1.78
N ILE A 9 -3.28 17.47 -0.85
CA ILE A 9 -3.66 16.54 0.24
C ILE A 9 -4.83 17.09 1.06
N PRO A 10 -4.85 18.37 1.51
CA PRO A 10 -5.97 18.89 2.30
C PRO A 10 -7.30 18.84 1.55
N GLN A 11 -7.31 19.16 0.27
CA GLN A 11 -8.52 19.15 -0.56
C GLN A 11 -9.03 17.72 -0.76
N ILE A 12 -8.12 16.78 -1.02
CA ILE A 12 -8.46 15.36 -1.21
C ILE A 12 -8.99 14.77 0.09
N SER A 13 -8.32 15.03 1.21
CA SER A 13 -8.73 14.50 2.51
C SER A 13 -10.11 15.00 2.93
N ARG A 14 -10.51 16.20 2.54
CA ARG A 14 -11.87 16.70 2.77
C ARG A 14 -12.92 15.99 1.90
N ALA A 15 -12.53 15.51 0.73
CA ALA A 15 -13.43 14.78 -0.15
C ALA A 15 -13.65 13.32 0.30
N PHE A 16 -12.73 12.77 1.10
CA PHE A 16 -12.76 11.39 1.56
C PHE A 16 -12.41 11.34 3.05
N SER A 17 -13.27 10.74 3.85
CA SER A 17 -13.06 10.65 5.31
C SER A 17 -11.82 9.85 5.68
N THR A 18 -11.47 8.83 4.89
CA THR A 18 -10.25 8.03 5.09
C THR A 18 -9.48 7.90 3.80
N THR A 19 -8.21 8.28 3.85
CA THR A 19 -7.30 8.24 2.69
C THR A 19 -6.00 7.53 3.03
N ILE A 20 -5.52 6.73 2.09
CA ILE A 20 -4.18 6.14 2.12
C ILE A 20 -3.32 6.90 1.13
N PHE A 21 -2.23 7.47 1.58
CA PHE A 21 -1.24 8.10 0.72
C PHE A 21 0.01 7.23 0.63
N ALA A 22 0.24 6.68 -0.56
CA ALA A 22 1.50 6.00 -0.89
C ALA A 22 2.59 7.07 -1.11
N VAL A 23 3.39 7.30 -0.09
CA VAL A 23 4.37 8.39 -0.02
C VAL A 23 5.43 8.07 1.04
N ASN A 24 6.57 8.82 1.04
CA ASN A 24 7.44 8.80 2.21
C ASN A 24 6.66 9.29 3.45
N PRO A 25 6.51 8.47 4.49
CA PRO A 25 5.72 8.83 5.67
C PRO A 25 6.23 10.08 6.43
N ASP A 26 7.51 10.43 6.26
CA ASP A 26 8.15 11.56 6.93
C ASP A 26 7.93 12.90 6.22
N ILE A 27 7.13 12.90 5.16
CA ILE A 27 6.78 14.13 4.44
C ILE A 27 6.14 15.16 5.38
N GLU A 28 6.54 16.40 5.23
CA GLU A 28 5.85 17.51 5.87
C GLU A 28 4.47 17.75 5.22
N LEU A 29 3.45 17.75 6.05
CA LEU A 29 2.08 18.04 5.65
C LEU A 29 1.65 19.39 6.20
N ASN A 30 1.18 20.26 5.33
CA ASN A 30 0.58 21.54 5.74
C ASN A 30 -0.93 21.35 5.97
N LEU A 31 -1.25 20.71 7.08
CA LEU A 31 -2.63 20.48 7.54
C LEU A 31 -2.83 21.12 8.90
N ALA A 32 -3.90 21.85 9.09
CA ALA A 32 -4.20 22.47 10.39
C ALA A 32 -5.70 22.45 10.70
N PRO A 33 -6.09 22.00 11.89
CA PRO A 33 -5.29 21.29 12.87
C PRO A 33 -5.02 19.84 12.52
N GLN A 34 -3.82 19.33 12.83
CA GLN A 34 -3.46 17.93 12.67
C GLN A 34 -2.91 17.33 13.95
N VAL A 35 -3.17 16.06 14.16
CA VAL A 35 -2.49 15.20 15.16
C VAL A 35 -1.86 14.04 14.44
N SER A 36 -0.55 13.87 14.64
CA SER A 36 0.22 12.81 13.96
C SER A 36 0.68 11.76 14.95
N LEU A 37 0.50 10.50 14.59
CA LEU A 37 1.10 9.34 15.23
C LEU A 37 2.13 8.75 14.27
N SER A 38 3.38 8.63 14.71
CA SER A 38 4.45 7.98 13.95
C SER A 38 4.71 6.59 14.53
N LEU A 39 4.45 5.55 13.75
CA LEU A 39 4.66 4.18 14.19
C LEU A 39 6.12 3.75 14.02
N ASN A 40 6.61 2.96 14.96
CA ASN A 40 7.95 2.38 14.95
C ASN A 40 7.86 0.85 15.04
N ALA A 41 8.80 0.16 14.43
CA ALA A 41 8.84 -1.31 14.43
C ALA A 41 9.01 -1.92 15.84
N ASP A 42 9.64 -1.19 16.75
CA ASP A 42 9.99 -1.68 18.10
C ASP A 42 8.85 -1.53 19.12
N SER A 43 7.74 -0.88 18.78
CA SER A 43 6.67 -0.50 19.70
C SER A 43 5.34 -1.25 19.48
N ILE A 44 5.40 -2.51 19.06
CA ILE A 44 4.19 -3.28 18.68
C ILE A 44 3.18 -3.39 19.85
N ASP A 45 3.66 -3.50 21.07
CA ASP A 45 2.79 -3.66 22.25
C ASP A 45 2.13 -2.34 22.68
N SER A 46 2.82 -1.20 22.57
CA SER A 46 2.27 0.12 22.89
C SER A 46 1.35 0.68 21.78
N GLN A 47 1.50 0.18 20.58
CA GLN A 47 0.85 0.68 19.37
C GLN A 47 -0.69 0.73 19.47
N ILE A 48 -1.29 -0.25 20.15
CA ILE A 48 -2.76 -0.29 20.33
C ILE A 48 -3.23 0.90 21.16
N ASP A 49 -2.51 1.21 22.23
CA ASP A 49 -2.90 2.29 23.15
C ASP A 49 -2.63 3.65 22.51
N GLU A 50 -1.54 3.82 21.78
CA GLU A 50 -1.24 5.01 21.00
C GLU A 50 -2.33 5.28 19.94
N VAL A 51 -2.77 4.25 19.22
CA VAL A 51 -3.89 4.35 18.26
C VAL A 51 -5.20 4.68 18.97
N ARG A 52 -5.47 4.09 20.13
CA ARG A 52 -6.66 4.40 20.92
C ARG A 52 -6.66 5.84 21.41
N GLU A 53 -5.52 6.35 21.90
CA GLU A 53 -5.38 7.74 22.30
C GLU A 53 -5.64 8.69 21.12
N LEU A 54 -5.05 8.43 19.96
CA LEU A 54 -5.33 9.20 18.75
C LEU A 54 -6.83 9.22 18.45
N LEU A 55 -7.51 8.07 18.53
CA LEU A 55 -8.94 7.95 18.25
C LEU A 55 -9.83 8.53 19.35
N GLN A 56 -9.34 8.76 20.57
CA GLN A 56 -10.12 9.46 21.58
C GLN A 56 -10.50 10.89 21.13
N LEU A 57 -9.66 11.51 20.31
CA LEU A 57 -9.94 12.83 19.74
C LEU A 57 -11.19 12.85 18.84
N THR A 58 -11.57 11.69 18.29
CA THR A 58 -12.77 11.58 17.45
C THR A 58 -14.08 11.49 18.24
N ARG A 59 -14.01 11.25 19.55
CA ARG A 59 -15.21 11.09 20.40
C ARG A 59 -15.92 12.41 20.69
N ASN A 60 -15.21 13.52 20.61
CA ASN A 60 -15.76 14.84 20.82
C ASN A 60 -16.27 15.39 19.49
N LYS A 61 -17.44 16.03 19.54
CA LYS A 61 -18.00 16.68 18.35
C LYS A 61 -17.04 17.77 17.87
N GLN A 62 -16.51 17.60 16.67
CA GLN A 62 -15.60 18.58 16.06
C GLN A 62 -16.42 19.69 15.39
N THR A 63 -16.01 20.93 15.60
CA THR A 63 -16.59 22.10 14.92
C THR A 63 -15.70 22.60 13.77
N LYS A 64 -14.48 22.05 13.66
CA LYS A 64 -13.49 22.36 12.62
C LYS A 64 -12.90 21.06 12.09
N GLU A 65 -12.38 21.11 10.88
CA GLU A 65 -11.67 19.99 10.28
C GLU A 65 -10.51 19.52 11.17
N LEU A 66 -10.47 18.23 11.49
CA LEU A 66 -9.39 17.59 12.25
C LEU A 66 -8.75 16.50 11.39
N TYR A 67 -7.46 16.60 11.19
CA TYR A 67 -6.68 15.61 10.45
C TYR A 67 -5.91 14.69 11.41
N LEU A 68 -6.26 13.41 11.42
CA LEU A 68 -5.54 12.37 12.16
C LEU A 68 -4.59 11.69 11.18
N VAL A 69 -3.30 11.82 11.41
CA VAL A 69 -2.27 11.31 10.49
C VAL A 69 -1.52 10.16 11.15
N ILE A 70 -1.58 8.97 10.55
CA ILE A 70 -0.76 7.82 10.97
C ILE A 70 0.37 7.67 9.95
N ARG A 71 1.59 7.87 10.43
CA ARG A 71 2.82 7.71 9.64
C ARG A 71 3.35 6.30 9.77
N HIS A 72 4.01 5.79 8.74
CA HIS A 72 4.47 4.40 8.66
C HIS A 72 3.34 3.39 8.89
N ALA A 73 2.18 3.65 8.27
CA ALA A 73 0.99 2.86 8.47
C ALA A 73 1.15 1.37 8.08
N GLU A 74 2.16 1.02 7.28
CA GLU A 74 2.56 -0.36 7.00
C GLU A 74 3.00 -1.14 8.24
N LEU A 75 3.36 -0.45 9.33
CA LEU A 75 3.76 -1.06 10.60
C LEU A 75 2.57 -1.35 11.54
N LEU A 76 1.35 -0.98 11.14
CA LEU A 76 0.16 -1.28 11.94
C LEU A 76 0.02 -2.77 12.18
N SER A 77 -0.01 -3.17 13.44
CA SER A 77 -0.36 -4.53 13.83
C SER A 77 -1.80 -4.85 13.44
N GLU A 78 -2.13 -6.13 13.32
CA GLU A 78 -3.51 -6.55 13.04
C GLU A 78 -4.49 -6.02 14.10
N LYS A 79 -4.09 -6.06 15.37
CA LYS A 79 -4.91 -5.56 16.49
C LYS A 79 -5.13 -4.05 16.39
N SER A 80 -4.08 -3.26 16.14
CA SER A 80 -4.17 -1.80 15.96
C SER A 80 -5.00 -1.43 14.74
N SER A 81 -4.84 -2.17 13.65
CA SER A 81 -5.63 -2.01 12.43
C SER A 81 -7.12 -2.24 12.69
N ASN A 82 -7.47 -3.28 13.46
CA ASN A 82 -8.86 -3.57 13.80
C ASN A 82 -9.51 -2.48 14.67
N VAL A 83 -8.73 -1.84 15.53
CA VAL A 83 -9.20 -0.67 16.31
C VAL A 83 -9.57 0.51 15.41
N LEU A 84 -8.84 0.70 14.30
CA LEU A 84 -9.12 1.76 13.32
C LEU A 84 -10.39 1.52 12.50
N LEU A 85 -10.78 0.25 12.28
CA LEU A 85 -11.87 -0.08 11.35
C LEU A 85 -13.19 0.62 11.72
N LYS A 86 -13.52 0.73 13.01
CA LYS A 86 -14.73 1.43 13.43
C LYS A 86 -14.72 2.91 13.02
N THR A 87 -13.60 3.59 13.18
CA THR A 87 -13.47 5.00 12.80
C THR A 87 -13.44 5.17 11.27
N ILE A 88 -12.91 4.17 10.55
CA ILE A 88 -12.91 4.17 9.08
C ILE A 88 -14.33 3.99 8.54
N GLU A 89 -15.15 3.14 9.17
CA GLU A 89 -16.53 2.88 8.76
C GLU A 89 -17.47 4.02 9.12
N GLU A 90 -17.30 4.61 10.29
CA GLU A 90 -18.14 5.66 10.84
C GLU A 90 -17.28 6.86 11.26
N PRO A 91 -16.65 7.57 10.32
CA PRO A 91 -15.88 8.75 10.65
C PRO A 91 -16.80 9.86 11.18
N GLY A 92 -16.39 10.50 12.26
CA GLY A 92 -17.11 11.65 12.78
C GLY A 92 -17.12 12.81 11.78
N GLU A 93 -18.09 13.72 11.92
CA GLU A 93 -18.12 14.96 11.13
C GLU A 93 -16.81 15.74 11.31
N HIS A 94 -16.26 16.27 10.22
CA HIS A 94 -15.00 17.04 10.18
C HIS A 94 -13.75 16.24 10.58
N ILE A 95 -13.80 14.92 10.58
CA ILE A 95 -12.64 14.07 10.91
C ILE A 95 -12.12 13.41 9.64
N HIS A 96 -10.81 13.57 9.40
CA HIS A 96 -10.11 12.99 8.25
C HIS A 96 -8.96 12.11 8.73
N LEU A 97 -9.01 10.82 8.43
CA LEU A 97 -7.95 9.87 8.74
C LEU A 97 -7.02 9.70 7.54
N LEU A 98 -5.75 10.02 7.71
CA LEU A 98 -4.70 9.91 6.71
C LEU A 98 -3.71 8.83 7.12
N LEU A 99 -3.55 7.82 6.29
CA LEU A 99 -2.57 6.74 6.45
C LEU A 99 -1.43 6.98 5.47
N LEU A 100 -0.25 7.34 5.96
CA LEU A 100 0.94 7.55 5.14
C LEU A 100 1.80 6.29 5.15
N THR A 101 2.14 5.78 3.98
CA THR A 101 2.89 4.53 3.85
C THR A 101 3.69 4.47 2.56
N GLN A 102 4.85 3.84 2.59
CA GLN A 102 5.58 3.46 1.37
C GLN A 102 5.09 2.12 0.80
N LYS A 103 4.39 1.32 1.61
CA LYS A 103 3.99 -0.05 1.28
C LYS A 103 2.48 -0.25 1.47
N PRO A 104 1.63 0.40 0.65
CA PRO A 104 0.18 0.38 0.84
C PRO A 104 -0.44 -1.02 0.81
N PHE A 105 0.26 -1.99 0.17
CA PHE A 105 -0.21 -3.38 0.08
C PHE A 105 0.02 -4.18 1.38
N GLN A 106 0.86 -3.70 2.30
CA GLN A 106 1.05 -4.31 3.62
C GLN A 106 -0.08 -3.95 4.60
N LEU A 107 -0.84 -2.89 4.31
CA LEU A 107 -2.06 -2.58 5.06
C LEU A 107 -3.09 -3.71 4.91
N LEU A 108 -3.83 -3.97 5.99
CA LEU A 108 -4.89 -4.99 5.95
C LEU A 108 -5.86 -4.73 4.79
N PRO A 109 -6.30 -5.80 4.08
CA PRO A 109 -7.28 -5.68 3.02
C PRO A 109 -8.58 -4.99 3.46
N THR A 110 -8.96 -5.16 4.73
CA THR A 110 -10.13 -4.53 5.34
C THR A 110 -10.01 -3.00 5.42
N ILE A 111 -8.82 -2.47 5.70
CA ILE A 111 -8.54 -1.03 5.64
C ILE A 111 -8.55 -0.55 4.19
N ARG A 112 -7.82 -1.26 3.30
CA ARG A 112 -7.72 -0.87 1.89
C ARG A 112 -9.05 -0.86 1.14
N SER A 113 -9.99 -1.71 1.52
CA SER A 113 -11.32 -1.76 0.91
C SER A 113 -12.23 -0.60 1.32
N ARG A 114 -11.89 0.14 2.38
CA ARG A 114 -12.68 1.23 2.95
C ARG A 114 -12.03 2.61 2.83
N ALA A 115 -10.80 2.65 2.36
CA ALA A 115 -10.03 3.88 2.20
C ALA A 115 -9.68 4.13 0.73
N MET A 116 -9.62 5.39 0.33
CA MET A 116 -9.17 5.76 -1.00
C MET A 116 -7.64 5.81 -1.04
N LEU A 117 -7.05 5.05 -1.96
CA LEU A 117 -5.60 5.01 -2.16
C LEU A 117 -5.17 6.07 -3.19
N PHE A 118 -4.32 6.96 -2.73
CA PHE A 118 -3.65 7.96 -3.55
C PHE A 118 -2.15 7.75 -3.54
N TYR A 119 -1.56 7.95 -4.67
CA TYR A 119 -0.14 7.90 -4.85
C TYR A 119 0.37 9.33 -5.05
N LEU A 120 1.28 9.77 -4.19
CA LEU A 120 1.77 11.14 -4.21
C LEU A 120 3.13 11.22 -4.93
N LYS A 121 3.19 12.09 -5.95
CA LYS A 121 4.45 12.42 -6.61
C LYS A 121 5.20 13.47 -5.80
N ILE A 122 6.33 13.10 -5.21
CA ILE A 122 7.25 14.04 -4.59
C ILE A 122 8.50 14.13 -5.46
N THR A 123 8.76 15.32 -5.96
CA THR A 123 9.99 15.62 -6.69
C THR A 123 11.15 15.53 -5.69
N GLY A 124 12.07 14.59 -5.87
CA GLY A 124 13.26 14.43 -5.02
C GLY A 124 13.26 13.23 -4.07
N SER A 125 12.14 12.59 -3.82
CA SER A 125 12.13 11.31 -3.10
C SER A 125 12.47 10.17 -4.06
N LEU A 126 13.77 9.92 -4.24
CA LEU A 126 14.25 8.66 -4.80
C LEU A 126 13.88 7.57 -3.78
N VAL A 127 12.75 6.92 -4.00
CA VAL A 127 12.47 5.66 -3.31
C VAL A 127 13.65 4.75 -3.61
N SER A 128 14.41 4.38 -2.58
CA SER A 128 15.53 3.43 -2.70
C SER A 128 15.07 2.19 -3.46
N PRO A 129 15.95 1.50 -4.21
CA PRO A 129 15.58 0.24 -4.80
C PRO A 129 15.00 -0.66 -3.69
N PRO A 130 13.95 -1.45 -3.97
CA PRO A 130 13.37 -2.32 -2.96
C PRO A 130 14.47 -3.23 -2.40
N ASP A 131 14.57 -3.28 -1.08
CA ASP A 131 15.45 -4.22 -0.37
C ASP A 131 14.82 -5.61 -0.44
N VAL A 132 15.03 -6.28 -1.56
CA VAL A 132 14.48 -7.61 -1.85
C VAL A 132 15.55 -8.51 -2.43
N PRO A 133 15.46 -9.82 -2.22
CA PRO A 133 16.37 -10.79 -2.82
C PRO A 133 16.49 -10.59 -4.33
N PRO A 134 17.70 -10.75 -4.91
CA PRO A 134 17.94 -10.56 -6.35
C PRO A 134 16.99 -11.37 -7.24
N GLU A 135 16.61 -12.57 -6.80
CA GLU A 135 15.67 -13.44 -7.51
C GLU A 135 14.28 -12.78 -7.64
N ILE A 136 13.76 -12.21 -6.57
CA ILE A 136 12.47 -11.49 -6.58
C ILE A 136 12.54 -10.27 -7.49
N LEU A 137 13.65 -9.53 -7.43
CA LEU A 137 13.85 -8.36 -8.28
C LEU A 137 13.90 -8.73 -9.77
N ASP A 138 14.52 -9.87 -10.12
CA ASP A 138 14.58 -10.35 -11.50
C ASP A 138 13.20 -10.72 -12.03
N TYR A 139 12.42 -11.50 -11.26
CA TYR A 139 11.03 -11.80 -11.63
C TYR A 139 10.15 -10.55 -11.73
N ALA A 140 10.31 -9.61 -10.82
CA ALA A 140 9.57 -8.37 -10.85
C ALA A 140 9.88 -7.53 -12.10
N LYS A 141 11.15 -7.45 -12.51
CA LYS A 141 11.54 -6.77 -13.75
C LYS A 141 10.98 -7.48 -14.99
N LYS A 142 11.05 -8.82 -15.05
CA LYS A 142 10.45 -9.60 -16.12
C LYS A 142 8.93 -9.35 -16.20
N LEU A 143 8.23 -9.40 -15.07
CA LEU A 143 6.79 -9.17 -15.00
C LEU A 143 6.41 -7.75 -15.43
N LEU A 144 7.24 -6.76 -15.11
CA LEU A 144 7.03 -5.36 -15.48
C LEU A 144 7.02 -5.14 -17.00
N VAL A 145 7.93 -5.80 -17.72
CA VAL A 145 8.10 -5.58 -19.16
C VAL A 145 7.42 -6.64 -20.03
N ALA A 146 6.95 -7.75 -19.43
CA ALA A 146 6.34 -8.85 -20.15
C ALA A 146 5.18 -8.41 -21.04
N ASP A 147 5.19 -8.89 -22.28
CA ASP A 147 4.03 -8.91 -23.17
C ASP A 147 3.08 -10.07 -22.80
N LYS A 148 1.98 -10.25 -23.56
CA LYS A 148 0.97 -11.26 -23.26
C LYS A 148 1.52 -12.68 -23.29
N ASP A 149 2.34 -13.00 -24.27
CA ASP A 149 2.88 -14.35 -24.45
C ASP A 149 3.93 -14.67 -23.37
N GLN A 150 4.82 -13.72 -23.11
CA GLN A 150 5.82 -13.79 -22.05
C GLN A 150 5.15 -13.92 -20.66
N LEU A 151 4.03 -13.23 -20.46
CA LEU A 151 3.29 -13.29 -19.20
C LEU A 151 2.73 -14.69 -18.93
N VAL A 152 2.23 -15.39 -19.97
CA VAL A 152 1.74 -16.76 -19.83
C VAL A 152 2.87 -17.68 -19.37
N HIS A 153 4.03 -17.62 -20.02
CA HIS A 153 5.19 -18.41 -19.66
C HIS A 153 5.68 -18.11 -18.24
N LEU A 154 5.76 -16.83 -17.91
CA LEU A 154 6.21 -16.39 -16.58
C LEU A 154 5.25 -16.81 -15.47
N ALA A 155 3.94 -16.73 -15.70
CA ALA A 155 2.94 -17.21 -14.75
C ALA A 155 3.01 -18.72 -14.53
N GLU A 156 3.29 -19.50 -15.61
CA GLU A 156 3.51 -20.94 -15.48
C GLU A 156 4.78 -21.28 -14.70
N GLU A 157 5.87 -20.57 -14.99
CA GLU A 157 7.14 -20.73 -14.29
C GLU A 157 6.98 -20.47 -12.78
N LEU A 158 6.34 -19.35 -12.42
CA LEU A 158 6.11 -18.97 -11.03
C LEU A 158 5.26 -19.99 -10.26
N VAL A 159 4.25 -20.58 -10.92
CA VAL A 159 3.36 -21.57 -10.28
C VAL A 159 4.02 -22.96 -10.18
N LYS A 160 4.90 -23.32 -11.13
CA LYS A 160 5.61 -24.60 -11.15
C LYS A 160 6.91 -24.60 -10.32
N ARG A 161 7.31 -23.45 -9.78
CA ARG A 161 8.53 -23.30 -8.98
C ARG A 161 8.48 -24.22 -7.76
N LYS A 162 9.53 -25.02 -7.58
CA LYS A 162 9.72 -25.78 -6.36
C LYS A 162 10.49 -24.94 -5.35
N PRO A 163 10.04 -24.82 -4.09
CA PRO A 163 10.73 -24.06 -3.08
C PRO A 163 12.16 -24.60 -2.87
N LYS A 164 13.13 -23.69 -2.73
CA LYS A 164 14.50 -24.07 -2.38
C LYS A 164 14.56 -24.38 -0.88
N LYS A 165 15.08 -25.55 -0.49
CA LYS A 165 15.19 -26.03 0.90
C LYS A 165 15.97 -25.10 1.87
N SER A 166 16.64 -24.08 1.37
CA SER A 166 17.48 -23.17 2.15
C SER A 166 16.81 -21.85 2.57
N ASP A 167 15.55 -21.63 2.19
CA ASP A 167 14.85 -20.39 2.43
C ASP A 167 13.74 -20.63 3.47
N PRO A 168 13.76 -20.02 4.68
CA PRO A 168 12.72 -20.23 5.69
C PRO A 168 11.32 -19.81 5.21
N ASP A 169 11.23 -18.93 4.21
CA ASP A 169 9.97 -18.54 3.55
C ASP A 169 9.60 -19.45 2.37
N SER A 170 10.38 -20.50 2.09
CA SER A 170 10.23 -21.36 0.92
C SER A 170 8.99 -22.25 0.95
N ASP A 171 8.36 -22.44 2.09
CA ASP A 171 7.13 -23.24 2.22
C ASP A 171 5.87 -22.49 1.73
N ASN A 172 6.00 -21.21 1.38
CA ASN A 172 4.86 -20.43 0.96
C ASN A 172 5.05 -19.81 -0.44
N ASP A 173 4.87 -20.62 -1.49
CA ASP A 173 4.81 -20.14 -2.89
C ASP A 173 3.89 -18.94 -3.06
N LYS A 174 2.89 -18.78 -2.20
CA LYS A 174 1.99 -17.64 -2.17
C LYS A 174 2.71 -16.37 -1.73
N ALA A 175 3.47 -16.43 -0.62
CA ALA A 175 4.22 -15.28 -0.12
C ALA A 175 5.26 -14.80 -1.14
N PHE A 176 5.96 -15.73 -1.79
CA PHE A 176 6.92 -15.42 -2.84
C PHE A 176 6.27 -14.69 -4.03
N ILE A 177 5.14 -15.19 -4.54
CA ILE A 177 4.42 -14.54 -5.64
C ILE A 177 3.88 -13.17 -5.22
N LEU A 178 3.32 -13.05 -4.02
CA LEU A 178 2.84 -11.77 -3.51
C LEU A 178 3.98 -10.76 -3.41
N LYS A 179 5.17 -11.20 -2.98
CA LYS A 179 6.34 -10.33 -2.91
C LYS A 179 6.85 -9.87 -4.27
N ILE A 180 6.78 -10.74 -5.30
CA ILE A 180 7.08 -10.36 -6.68
C ILE A 180 6.08 -9.29 -7.16
N ILE A 181 4.79 -9.48 -6.91
CA ILE A 181 3.75 -8.53 -7.33
C ILE A 181 3.97 -7.18 -6.65
N GLU A 182 4.20 -7.14 -5.33
CA GLU A 182 4.53 -5.91 -4.59
C GLU A 182 5.72 -5.18 -5.22
N THR A 183 6.83 -5.92 -5.42
CA THR A 183 8.04 -5.36 -6.02
C THR A 183 7.80 -4.84 -7.45
N THR A 184 6.98 -5.56 -8.23
CA THR A 184 6.63 -5.12 -9.60
C THR A 184 5.82 -3.84 -9.57
N ILE A 185 4.87 -3.71 -8.64
CA ILE A 185 4.08 -2.49 -8.46
C ILE A 185 5.00 -1.32 -8.10
N GLU A 186 5.94 -1.51 -7.17
CA GLU A 186 6.92 -0.47 -6.83
C GLU A 186 7.78 -0.05 -8.03
N LEU A 187 8.23 -1.00 -8.85
CA LEU A 187 9.00 -0.71 -10.06
C LEU A 187 8.15 -0.02 -11.13
N ALA A 188 6.90 -0.48 -11.35
CA ALA A 188 5.96 0.14 -12.27
C ALA A 188 5.69 1.59 -11.88
N TYR A 189 5.58 1.83 -10.60
CA TYR A 189 5.40 3.13 -10.00
C TYR A 189 6.58 4.06 -10.32
N LYS A 190 7.81 3.62 -10.03
CA LYS A 190 9.04 4.36 -10.36
C LYS A 190 9.14 4.66 -11.86
N SER A 191 8.78 3.67 -12.68
CA SER A 191 8.81 3.81 -14.14
C SER A 191 7.76 4.81 -14.63
N PHE A 192 6.56 4.78 -14.07
CA PHE A 192 5.53 5.78 -14.35
C PHE A 192 6.00 7.21 -14.03
N TYR A 193 6.62 7.40 -12.86
CA TYR A 193 7.14 8.73 -12.49
C TYR A 193 8.18 9.26 -13.44
N LYS A 194 9.07 8.40 -13.94
CA LYS A 194 10.13 8.81 -14.86
C LYS A 194 9.59 9.11 -16.27
N THR A 195 8.62 8.33 -16.74
CA THR A 195 8.21 8.33 -18.15
C THR A 195 6.84 8.94 -18.39
N ASN A 196 6.02 9.11 -17.35
CA ASN A 196 4.61 9.49 -17.42
C ASN A 196 3.75 8.58 -18.34
N ASN A 197 4.19 7.32 -18.56
CA ASN A 197 3.53 6.40 -19.45
C ASN A 197 2.36 5.70 -18.74
N GLN A 198 1.14 5.93 -19.27
CA GLN A 198 -0.11 5.41 -18.74
C GLN A 198 -0.20 3.86 -18.70
N LEU A 199 0.62 3.16 -19.47
CA LEU A 199 0.68 1.70 -19.45
C LEU A 199 1.09 1.17 -18.08
N PHE A 200 1.99 1.88 -17.37
CA PHE A 200 2.37 1.49 -16.00
C PHE A 200 1.22 1.61 -15.01
N LEU A 201 0.32 2.59 -15.18
CA LEU A 201 -0.88 2.72 -14.36
C LEU A 201 -1.83 1.54 -14.53
N LYS A 202 -2.06 1.11 -15.77
CA LYS A 202 -2.88 -0.08 -16.05
C LYS A 202 -2.26 -1.32 -15.42
N LYS A 203 -0.94 -1.50 -15.54
CA LYS A 203 -0.23 -2.62 -14.90
C LYS A 203 -0.35 -2.57 -13.38
N ILE A 204 -0.20 -1.42 -12.75
CA ILE A 204 -0.35 -1.26 -11.29
C ILE A 204 -1.75 -1.70 -10.86
N THR A 205 -2.81 -1.23 -11.55
CA THR A 205 -4.19 -1.59 -11.21
C THR A 205 -4.44 -3.09 -11.35
N GLY A 206 -3.96 -3.69 -12.44
CA GLY A 206 -4.09 -5.14 -12.65
C GLY A 206 -3.31 -5.97 -11.62
N LEU A 207 -2.09 -5.55 -11.28
CA LEU A 207 -1.27 -6.20 -10.27
C LEU A 207 -1.87 -6.09 -8.86
N ASP A 208 -2.46 -4.94 -8.52
CA ASP A 208 -3.14 -4.77 -7.23
C ASP A 208 -4.34 -5.71 -7.12
N LEU A 209 -5.15 -5.83 -8.16
CA LEU A 209 -6.27 -6.76 -8.19
C LEU A 209 -5.81 -8.22 -8.10
N ALA A 210 -4.74 -8.58 -8.82
CA ALA A 210 -4.13 -9.89 -8.72
C ALA A 210 -3.63 -10.18 -7.31
N TYR A 211 -2.96 -9.22 -6.67
CA TYR A 211 -2.50 -9.33 -5.29
C TYR A 211 -3.65 -9.60 -4.32
N GLN A 212 -4.72 -8.81 -4.39
CA GLN A 212 -5.89 -8.96 -3.53
C GLN A 212 -6.54 -10.34 -3.67
N ASN A 213 -6.69 -10.81 -4.91
CA ASN A 213 -7.32 -12.09 -5.18
C ASN A 213 -6.44 -13.28 -4.75
N ILE A 214 -5.12 -13.22 -5.00
CA ILE A 214 -4.18 -14.25 -4.56
C ILE A 214 -4.08 -14.26 -3.03
N SER A 215 -4.08 -13.12 -2.38
CA SER A 215 -4.06 -13.03 -0.90
C SER A 215 -5.27 -13.71 -0.27
N LYS A 216 -6.42 -13.74 -0.95
CA LYS A 216 -7.65 -14.44 -0.57
C LYS A 216 -7.71 -15.89 -1.10
N ASN A 217 -6.56 -16.51 -1.40
CA ASN A 217 -6.45 -17.87 -1.93
C ASN A 217 -7.00 -18.09 -3.35
N GLY A 218 -7.09 -17.04 -4.16
CA GLY A 218 -7.38 -17.14 -5.59
C GLY A 218 -6.31 -17.94 -6.36
N ASN A 219 -6.71 -18.53 -7.48
CA ASN A 219 -5.79 -19.28 -8.34
C ASN A 219 -4.69 -18.36 -8.88
N LYS A 220 -3.43 -18.60 -8.48
CA LYS A 220 -2.27 -17.75 -8.76
C LYS A 220 -2.09 -17.47 -10.27
N LYS A 221 -2.10 -18.52 -11.09
CA LYS A 221 -1.94 -18.41 -12.55
C LYS A 221 -3.09 -17.60 -13.17
N LEU A 222 -4.32 -17.96 -12.84
CA LEU A 222 -5.50 -17.31 -13.39
C LEU A 222 -5.53 -15.80 -13.04
N GLN A 223 -5.20 -15.46 -11.79
CA GLN A 223 -5.22 -14.06 -11.35
C GLN A 223 -4.14 -13.21 -12.02
N LEU A 224 -2.93 -13.75 -12.22
CA LEU A 224 -1.88 -13.07 -12.97
C LEU A 224 -2.29 -12.83 -14.42
N LEU A 225 -2.86 -13.83 -15.08
CA LEU A 225 -3.28 -13.71 -16.49
C LEU A 225 -4.49 -12.79 -16.66
N ALA A 226 -5.54 -12.96 -15.85
CA ALA A 226 -6.79 -12.22 -16.00
C ALA A 226 -6.65 -10.70 -15.75
N ASN A 227 -5.66 -10.30 -14.95
CA ASN A 227 -5.52 -8.90 -14.52
C ASN A 227 -4.37 -8.15 -15.20
N LEU A 228 -3.49 -8.84 -15.96
CA LEU A 228 -2.34 -8.24 -16.64
C LEU A 228 -2.43 -8.28 -18.17
N ILE A 229 -3.33 -9.05 -18.73
CA ILE A 229 -3.63 -9.14 -20.17
C ILE A 229 -4.73 -8.16 -20.55
#